data_ec5095b89921f8e37a424f0a8ee58267
#
_entry.id   ec5095b89921f8e37a424f0a8ee58267
#
_cell.length_a   1.000
_cell.length_b   1.000
_cell.length_c   1.000
_cell.angle_alpha   90.00
_cell.angle_beta   90.00
_cell.angle_gamma   90.00
#
_symmetry.space_group_name_H-M   'P 1'
#
loop_
_entity.id
_entity.type
_entity.pdbx_description
1 polymer ?
#
loop_
_entity_poly.entity_id
_entity_poly.type
_entity_poly.pdbx_seq_one_letter_code
_entity_poly.pdbx_strand_id
1 'polypeptide(L)'
;MKQFREFIREGISTDTKELTELLVDTVYSHYIDDHDKNSIECVGWLDGTENAQLRFQKIYEAGIDEKDSVLDVGCGVAHLHTYLKNQGWNGKYLGIDPNKKAIDLVDENINAVHATVEDIGKNEKWDWAIANGVFNLGLKEEHSFWIIEHMISHANKGIIFNMLQAPYPDSNYVAYYPEQIKHKLSRFDHSKIEIVENYMPKDAEFTVYFYV
;
A
#
# COMPACT_ATOMS: atom_id res chain seq x y z
N MET A 1 -14.50 4.70 14.00
CA MET A 1 -13.29 3.91 14.35
C MET A 1 -13.41 3.12 15.65
N LYS A 2 -13.89 3.68 16.79
CA LYS A 2 -14.07 2.91 18.04
C LYS A 2 -15.07 1.75 17.90
N GLN A 3 -16.23 1.98 17.29
CA GLN A 3 -17.24 0.97 16.97
C GLN A 3 -16.70 -0.14 16.06
N PHE A 4 -15.84 0.21 15.08
CA PHE A 4 -15.25 -0.75 14.15
C PHE A 4 -14.26 -1.70 14.85
N ARG A 5 -13.44 -1.21 15.80
CA ARG A 5 -12.54 -2.06 16.61
C ARG A 5 -13.31 -3.02 17.54
N GLU A 6 -14.46 -2.60 18.05
CA GLU A 6 -15.36 -3.46 18.82
C GLU A 6 -15.95 -4.55 17.92
N PHE A 7 -16.33 -4.21 16.69
CA PHE A 7 -16.85 -5.11 15.68
C PHE A 7 -15.84 -6.21 15.28
N ILE A 8 -14.57 -5.86 15.05
CA ILE A 8 -13.51 -6.85 14.77
C ILE A 8 -13.20 -7.72 16.00
N ARG A 9 -13.28 -7.19 17.22
CA ARG A 9 -13.08 -7.96 18.45
C ARG A 9 -14.15 -9.02 18.69
N GLU A 10 -15.33 -8.84 18.18
CA GLU A 10 -16.48 -9.74 18.33
C GLU A 10 -16.48 -10.93 17.35
N GLY A 11 -15.44 -11.10 16.54
CA GLY A 11 -15.19 -12.34 15.79
C GLY A 11 -16.01 -12.47 14.50
N ILE A 12 -16.36 -11.37 13.85
CA ILE A 12 -17.02 -11.38 12.55
C ILE A 12 -15.99 -11.62 11.46
N SER A 13 -16.22 -12.66 10.69
CA SER A 13 -15.46 -13.16 9.54
C SER A 13 -13.97 -13.44 9.74
N THR A 14 -13.57 -14.66 9.44
CA THR A 14 -12.16 -15.07 9.28
C THR A 14 -11.68 -14.86 7.84
N ASP A 15 -12.54 -14.41 6.94
CA ASP A 15 -12.22 -14.14 5.55
C ASP A 15 -11.47 -12.80 5.45
N THR A 16 -10.21 -12.90 5.07
CA THR A 16 -9.27 -11.77 5.00
C THR A 16 -9.70 -10.75 3.94
N LYS A 17 -10.27 -11.22 2.83
CA LYS A 17 -10.77 -10.37 1.74
C LYS A 17 -11.95 -9.54 2.19
N GLU A 18 -13.00 -10.19 2.72
CA GLU A 18 -14.21 -9.51 3.22
C GLU A 18 -13.87 -8.47 4.29
N LEU A 19 -12.91 -8.80 5.19
CA LEU A 19 -12.45 -7.87 6.21
C LEU A 19 -11.72 -6.67 5.61
N THR A 20 -10.89 -6.88 4.60
CA THR A 20 -10.18 -5.81 3.89
C THR A 20 -11.18 -4.88 3.20
N GLU A 21 -12.11 -5.42 2.43
CA GLU A 21 -13.12 -4.65 1.71
C GLU A 21 -13.97 -3.81 2.68
N LEU A 22 -14.46 -4.41 3.76
CA LEU A 22 -15.26 -3.71 4.77
C LEU A 22 -14.45 -2.59 5.47
N LEU A 23 -13.20 -2.85 5.83
CA LEU A 23 -12.33 -1.87 6.50
C LEU A 23 -12.07 -0.67 5.59
N VAL A 24 -11.67 -0.95 4.38
CA VAL A 24 -11.32 0.08 3.39
C VAL A 24 -12.55 0.91 3.04
N ASP A 25 -13.69 0.27 2.79
CA ASP A 25 -14.93 1.00 2.48
C ASP A 25 -15.37 1.89 3.67
N THR A 26 -15.31 1.38 4.89
CA THR A 26 -15.70 2.13 6.09
C THR A 26 -14.80 3.33 6.36
N VAL A 27 -13.48 3.22 6.11
CA VAL A 27 -12.52 4.25 6.48
C VAL A 27 -12.30 5.26 5.35
N TYR A 28 -12.17 4.80 4.09
CA TYR A 28 -11.76 5.68 3.00
C TYR A 28 -12.90 6.28 2.18
N SER A 29 -14.09 5.67 2.16
CA SER A 29 -15.18 6.19 1.32
C SER A 29 -15.59 7.62 1.67
N HIS A 30 -15.51 8.03 2.94
CA HIS A 30 -15.82 9.40 3.32
C HIS A 30 -14.76 10.42 2.84
N TYR A 31 -13.47 10.04 2.78
CA TYR A 31 -12.46 10.94 2.25
C TYR A 31 -12.67 11.22 0.76
N ILE A 32 -13.11 10.19 0.01
CA ILE A 32 -13.44 10.33 -1.41
C ILE A 32 -14.66 11.25 -1.60
N ASP A 33 -15.67 11.14 -0.74
CA ASP A 33 -16.87 11.97 -0.81
C ASP A 33 -16.59 13.44 -0.43
N ASP A 34 -15.62 13.69 0.47
CA ASP A 34 -15.35 15.02 1.06
C ASP A 34 -14.26 15.81 0.33
N HIS A 35 -13.47 15.19 -0.55
CA HIS A 35 -12.31 15.83 -1.18
C HIS A 35 -12.33 15.69 -2.72
N ASP A 36 -11.63 16.62 -3.41
CA ASP A 36 -11.45 16.55 -4.85
C ASP A 36 -10.60 15.32 -5.21
N LYS A 37 -11.00 14.58 -6.26
CA LYS A 37 -10.29 13.38 -6.72
C LYS A 37 -8.83 13.58 -7.11
N ASN A 38 -8.45 14.82 -7.45
CA ASN A 38 -7.07 15.16 -7.79
C ASN A 38 -6.25 15.54 -6.56
N SER A 39 -6.88 15.68 -5.40
CA SER A 39 -6.20 15.98 -4.16
C SER A 39 -5.71 14.70 -3.48
N ILE A 40 -4.61 14.79 -2.75
CA ILE A 40 -4.05 13.65 -2.05
C ILE A 40 -4.90 13.25 -0.83
N GLU A 41 -5.69 14.17 -0.32
CA GLU A 41 -6.58 13.99 0.81
C GLU A 41 -7.73 13.02 0.49
N CYS A 42 -8.11 12.87 -0.80
CA CYS A 42 -9.19 11.95 -1.20
C CYS A 42 -8.85 10.48 -0.91
N VAL A 43 -7.58 10.14 -0.76
CA VAL A 43 -7.11 8.80 -0.34
C VAL A 43 -6.69 8.77 1.14
N GLY A 44 -7.10 9.76 1.94
CA GLY A 44 -6.88 9.81 3.38
C GLY A 44 -5.49 10.30 3.81
N TRP A 45 -4.69 10.87 2.91
CA TRP A 45 -3.39 11.43 3.25
C TRP A 45 -3.52 12.90 3.65
N LEU A 46 -3.85 13.11 4.92
CA LEU A 46 -4.12 14.44 5.49
C LEU A 46 -2.85 15.21 5.87
N ASP A 47 -1.68 14.62 5.70
CA ASP A 47 -0.38 15.21 6.02
C ASP A 47 0.23 16.03 4.87
N GLY A 48 -0.50 16.14 3.75
CA GLY A 48 -0.25 17.05 2.66
C GLY A 48 0.55 16.48 1.49
N THR A 49 0.53 17.24 0.39
CA THR A 49 1.14 16.84 -0.89
C THR A 49 2.65 16.62 -0.80
N GLU A 50 3.37 17.40 0.00
CA GLU A 50 4.83 17.27 0.16
C GLU A 50 5.21 15.91 0.74
N ASN A 51 4.49 15.46 1.76
CA ASN A 51 4.72 14.15 2.38
C ASN A 51 4.35 13.00 1.42
N ALA A 52 3.29 13.15 0.63
CA ALA A 52 2.96 12.21 -0.42
C ALA A 52 4.07 12.09 -1.47
N GLN A 53 4.67 13.21 -1.89
CA GLN A 53 5.80 13.22 -2.83
C GLN A 53 7.03 12.51 -2.25
N LEU A 54 7.31 12.67 -0.95
CA LEU A 54 8.41 11.95 -0.30
C LEU A 54 8.20 10.43 -0.34
N ARG A 55 6.97 9.93 -0.10
CA ARG A 55 6.64 8.50 -0.21
C ARG A 55 6.87 7.99 -1.63
N PHE A 56 6.34 8.68 -2.63
CA PHE A 56 6.52 8.30 -4.04
C PHE A 56 7.98 8.32 -4.46
N GLN A 57 8.74 9.32 -3.99
CA GLN A 57 10.18 9.40 -4.25
C GLN A 57 10.90 8.17 -3.70
N LYS A 58 10.61 7.77 -2.45
CA LYS A 58 11.22 6.57 -1.85
C LYS A 58 10.84 5.30 -2.61
N ILE A 59 9.61 5.17 -3.07
CA ILE A 59 9.20 4.05 -3.92
C ILE A 59 10.05 4.02 -5.21
N TYR A 60 10.22 5.15 -5.88
CA TYR A 60 10.99 5.23 -7.13
C TYR A 60 12.48 4.94 -6.93
N GLU A 61 13.05 5.39 -5.81
CA GLU A 61 14.47 5.17 -5.43
C GLU A 61 14.82 3.69 -5.18
N ALA A 62 13.85 2.78 -5.04
CA ALA A 62 14.09 1.35 -4.93
C ALA A 62 14.72 0.72 -6.19
N GLY A 63 14.78 1.47 -7.29
CA GLY A 63 15.38 1.01 -8.55
C GLY A 63 14.36 0.56 -9.58
N ILE A 64 13.20 1.20 -9.63
CA ILE A 64 12.20 0.99 -10.68
C ILE A 64 12.74 1.54 -11.99
N ASP A 65 12.99 0.66 -12.97
CA ASP A 65 13.44 1.02 -14.31
C ASP A 65 12.29 1.56 -15.17
N GLU A 66 12.63 2.32 -16.21
CA GLU A 66 11.68 2.99 -17.11
C GLU A 66 10.57 2.06 -17.66
N LYS A 67 10.87 0.78 -17.87
CA LYS A 67 9.97 -0.20 -18.50
C LYS A 67 9.49 -1.30 -17.56
N ASP A 68 9.83 -1.22 -16.29
CA ASP A 68 9.42 -2.20 -15.31
C ASP A 68 7.89 -2.25 -15.19
N SER A 69 7.36 -3.44 -15.09
CA SER A 69 5.95 -3.64 -14.80
C SER A 69 5.66 -3.45 -13.30
N VAL A 70 4.57 -2.74 -12.98
CA VAL A 70 4.17 -2.38 -11.62
C VAL A 70 2.76 -2.88 -11.33
N LEU A 71 2.64 -3.66 -10.25
CA LEU A 71 1.38 -3.97 -9.56
C LEU A 71 1.27 -3.04 -8.35
N ASP A 72 0.30 -2.14 -8.36
CA ASP A 72 0.05 -1.17 -7.28
C ASP A 72 -1.12 -1.66 -6.42
N VAL A 73 -0.81 -2.16 -5.23
CA VAL A 73 -1.75 -2.76 -4.28
C VAL A 73 -2.27 -1.69 -3.33
N GLY A 74 -3.57 -1.44 -3.34
CA GLY A 74 -4.18 -0.30 -2.66
C GLY A 74 -3.90 1.01 -3.40
N CYS A 75 -4.12 1.01 -4.73
CA CYS A 75 -3.71 2.13 -5.59
C CYS A 75 -4.53 3.42 -5.36
N GLY A 76 -5.66 3.35 -4.65
CA GLY A 76 -6.59 4.46 -4.52
C GLY A 76 -7.03 4.99 -5.88
N VAL A 77 -6.84 6.28 -6.13
CA VAL A 77 -7.10 6.93 -7.43
C VAL A 77 -5.86 6.98 -8.34
N ALA A 78 -4.88 6.09 -8.12
CA ALA A 78 -3.67 5.89 -8.93
C ALA A 78 -2.69 7.10 -8.96
N HIS A 79 -2.55 7.81 -7.84
CA HIS A 79 -1.57 8.91 -7.75
C HIS A 79 -0.13 8.46 -7.98
N LEU A 80 0.25 7.25 -7.54
CA LEU A 80 1.58 6.68 -7.79
C LEU A 80 1.85 6.51 -9.30
N HIS A 81 0.87 6.03 -10.07
CA HIS A 81 1.01 5.94 -11.54
C HIS A 81 1.37 7.30 -12.15
N THR A 82 0.63 8.36 -11.77
CA THR A 82 0.87 9.71 -12.25
C THR A 82 2.27 10.20 -11.87
N TYR A 83 2.72 9.91 -10.65
CA TYR A 83 4.07 10.24 -10.22
C TYR A 83 5.14 9.52 -11.06
N LEU A 84 5.02 8.21 -11.25
CA LEU A 84 5.96 7.40 -12.05
C LEU A 84 6.04 7.90 -13.50
N LYS A 85 4.90 8.24 -14.11
CA LYS A 85 4.86 8.84 -15.47
C LYS A 85 5.63 10.14 -15.54
N ASN A 86 5.54 10.99 -14.52
CA ASN A 86 6.28 12.26 -14.45
C ASN A 86 7.79 12.05 -14.28
N GLN A 87 8.23 10.88 -13.76
CA GLN A 87 9.64 10.48 -13.72
C GLN A 87 10.14 9.84 -15.02
N GLY A 88 9.29 9.76 -16.06
CA GLY A 88 9.65 9.14 -17.34
C GLY A 88 9.37 7.63 -17.43
N TRP A 89 8.83 7.03 -16.38
CA TRP A 89 8.44 5.63 -16.41
C TRP A 89 7.31 5.38 -17.44
N ASN A 90 7.43 4.30 -18.22
CA ASN A 90 6.46 3.94 -19.26
C ASN A 90 6.20 2.42 -19.34
N GLY A 91 6.43 1.71 -18.25
CA GLY A 91 6.16 0.28 -18.11
C GLY A 91 4.68 -0.08 -18.07
N LYS A 92 4.40 -1.38 -17.91
CA LYS A 92 3.05 -1.90 -17.71
C LYS A 92 2.60 -1.60 -16.28
N TYR A 93 1.35 -1.15 -16.10
CA TYR A 93 0.73 -0.87 -14.81
C TYR A 93 -0.56 -1.63 -14.62
N LEU A 94 -0.78 -2.10 -13.40
CA LEU A 94 -2.07 -2.52 -12.90
C LEU A 94 -2.23 -1.96 -11.47
N GLY A 95 -3.20 -1.09 -11.27
CA GLY A 95 -3.67 -0.71 -9.94
C GLY A 95 -4.78 -1.64 -9.47
N ILE A 96 -4.76 -2.04 -8.21
CA ILE A 96 -5.87 -2.74 -7.56
C ILE A 96 -6.24 -2.04 -6.26
N ASP A 97 -7.52 -1.89 -6.02
CA ASP A 97 -8.02 -1.35 -4.76
C ASP A 97 -9.36 -2.01 -4.39
N PRO A 98 -9.55 -2.40 -3.12
CA PRO A 98 -10.83 -2.92 -2.66
C PRO A 98 -11.92 -1.84 -2.51
N ASN A 99 -11.58 -0.55 -2.61
CA ASN A 99 -12.56 0.52 -2.62
C ASN A 99 -13.05 0.83 -4.04
N LYS A 100 -14.27 0.39 -4.33
CA LYS A 100 -14.88 0.63 -5.66
C LYS A 100 -15.00 2.11 -5.99
N LYS A 101 -15.30 2.99 -5.02
CA LYS A 101 -15.41 4.44 -5.27
C LYS A 101 -14.08 5.03 -5.71
N ALA A 102 -12.96 4.59 -5.14
CA ALA A 102 -11.64 5.02 -5.57
C ALA A 102 -11.38 4.63 -7.03
N ILE A 103 -11.66 3.39 -7.38
CA ILE A 103 -11.48 2.88 -8.75
C ILE A 103 -12.38 3.61 -9.75
N ASP A 104 -13.62 3.92 -9.39
CA ASP A 104 -14.55 4.66 -10.27
C ASP A 104 -14.05 6.10 -10.58
N LEU A 105 -13.11 6.64 -9.81
CA LEU A 105 -12.49 7.95 -10.01
C LEU A 105 -11.16 7.91 -10.78
N VAL A 106 -10.58 6.73 -10.99
CA VAL A 106 -9.34 6.59 -11.76
C VAL A 106 -9.59 7.02 -13.22
N ASP A 107 -8.60 7.71 -13.81
CA ASP A 107 -8.67 8.09 -15.24
C ASP A 107 -8.80 6.83 -16.11
N GLU A 108 -9.70 6.87 -17.11
CA GLU A 108 -10.00 5.73 -17.99
C GLU A 108 -8.79 5.19 -18.79
N ASN A 109 -7.73 5.99 -18.92
CA ASN A 109 -6.47 5.59 -19.56
C ASN A 109 -5.51 4.85 -18.62
N ILE A 110 -5.81 4.77 -17.31
CA ILE A 110 -5.02 4.05 -16.32
C ILE A 110 -5.68 2.69 -16.06
N ASN A 111 -4.89 1.63 -16.19
CA ASN A 111 -5.39 0.28 -15.92
C ASN A 111 -5.50 0.05 -14.41
N ALA A 112 -6.69 0.19 -13.86
CA ALA A 112 -6.99 -0.06 -12.46
C ALA A 112 -8.30 -0.83 -12.32
N VAL A 113 -8.38 -1.73 -11.33
CA VAL A 113 -9.54 -2.60 -11.14
C VAL A 113 -9.91 -2.71 -9.66
N HIS A 114 -11.22 -2.85 -9.40
CA HIS A 114 -11.76 -3.16 -8.08
C HIS A 114 -11.43 -4.62 -7.74
N ALA A 115 -10.40 -4.82 -6.94
CA ALA A 115 -9.86 -6.13 -6.58
C ALA A 115 -8.98 -6.06 -5.33
N THR A 116 -8.77 -7.21 -4.70
CA THR A 116 -7.74 -7.42 -3.68
C THR A 116 -6.55 -8.18 -4.28
N VAL A 117 -5.45 -8.28 -3.55
CA VAL A 117 -4.24 -8.96 -4.05
C VAL A 117 -4.46 -10.45 -4.34
N GLU A 118 -5.41 -11.10 -3.70
CA GLU A 118 -5.74 -12.53 -3.94
C GLU A 118 -6.55 -12.76 -5.22
N ASP A 119 -7.18 -11.71 -5.77
CA ASP A 119 -7.89 -11.78 -7.04
C ASP A 119 -6.94 -11.83 -8.25
N ILE A 120 -5.66 -11.51 -8.03
CA ILE A 120 -4.63 -11.58 -9.06
C ILE A 120 -4.34 -13.04 -9.41
N GLY A 121 -4.34 -13.34 -10.69
CA GLY A 121 -4.10 -14.70 -11.18
C GLY A 121 -2.76 -15.24 -10.70
N LYS A 122 -2.72 -16.45 -10.13
CA LYS A 122 -1.53 -17.05 -9.49
C LYS A 122 -0.27 -17.07 -10.37
N ASN A 123 -0.43 -17.02 -11.68
CA ASN A 123 0.68 -17.02 -12.65
C ASN A 123 1.04 -15.62 -13.15
N GLU A 124 0.31 -14.60 -12.71
CA GLU A 124 0.62 -13.22 -13.09
C GLU A 124 1.84 -12.73 -12.31
N LYS A 125 2.80 -12.21 -13.06
CA LYS A 125 4.05 -11.69 -12.52
C LYS A 125 4.29 -10.26 -12.97
N TRP A 126 4.85 -9.49 -12.07
CA TRP A 126 5.18 -8.09 -12.21
C TRP A 126 6.63 -7.88 -11.77
N ASP A 127 7.33 -6.91 -12.34
CA ASP A 127 8.69 -6.63 -11.86
C ASP A 127 8.63 -6.15 -10.41
N TRP A 128 7.71 -5.27 -10.11
CA TRP A 128 7.49 -4.74 -8.77
C TRP A 128 6.04 -4.88 -8.32
N ALA A 129 5.83 -5.32 -7.08
CA ALA A 129 4.56 -5.15 -6.39
C ALA A 129 4.72 -4.10 -5.28
N ILE A 130 3.86 -3.07 -5.28
CA ILE A 130 3.99 -1.89 -4.43
C ILE A 130 2.75 -1.73 -3.57
N ALA A 131 2.92 -1.41 -2.28
CA ALA A 131 1.81 -1.08 -1.38
C ALA A 131 2.16 0.20 -0.59
N ASN A 132 1.49 1.30 -0.92
CA ASN A 132 1.77 2.61 -0.35
C ASN A 132 0.61 3.12 0.51
N GLY A 133 0.81 3.20 1.84
CA GLY A 133 -0.22 3.62 2.79
C GLY A 133 -1.24 2.54 3.15
N VAL A 134 -1.00 1.28 2.79
CA VAL A 134 -1.95 0.17 2.97
C VAL A 134 -1.97 -0.37 4.40
N PHE A 135 -0.83 -0.41 5.08
CA PHE A 135 -0.66 -1.12 6.35
C PHE A 135 -0.92 -0.29 7.61
N ASN A 136 -1.40 0.93 7.46
CA ASN A 136 -1.60 1.88 8.55
C ASN A 136 -2.93 1.73 9.29
N LEU A 137 -3.91 1.06 8.68
CA LEU A 137 -5.21 0.81 9.28
C LEU A 137 -5.15 -0.38 10.23
N GLY A 138 -5.94 -0.36 11.28
CA GLY A 138 -5.98 -1.32 12.39
C GLY A 138 -6.20 -2.80 12.04
N LEU A 139 -5.59 -3.27 10.96
CA LEU A 139 -5.48 -4.68 10.61
C LEU A 139 -4.61 -5.41 11.60
N LYS A 140 -4.92 -6.68 11.85
CA LYS A 140 -4.00 -7.54 12.60
C LYS A 140 -2.70 -7.71 11.80
N GLU A 141 -1.61 -7.90 12.50
CA GLU A 141 -0.30 -8.09 11.86
C GLU A 141 -0.31 -9.27 10.88
N GLU A 142 -1.00 -10.36 11.22
CA GLU A 142 -1.15 -11.53 10.35
C GLU A 142 -1.76 -11.18 9.00
N HIS A 143 -2.73 -10.24 8.98
CA HIS A 143 -3.34 -9.77 7.75
C HIS A 143 -2.35 -8.96 6.89
N SER A 144 -1.57 -8.07 7.50
CA SER A 144 -0.53 -7.33 6.78
C SER A 144 0.49 -8.28 6.14
N PHE A 145 0.93 -9.31 6.87
CA PHE A 145 1.85 -10.31 6.34
C PHE A 145 1.22 -11.20 5.27
N TRP A 146 -0.06 -11.48 5.35
CA TRP A 146 -0.78 -12.19 4.30
C TRP A 146 -0.77 -11.39 2.97
N ILE A 147 -1.02 -10.07 3.00
CA ILE A 147 -0.90 -9.22 1.82
C ILE A 147 0.54 -9.24 1.29
N ILE A 148 1.53 -9.09 2.16
CA ILE A 148 2.96 -9.09 1.80
C ILE A 148 3.35 -10.42 1.13
N GLU A 149 2.90 -11.57 1.64
CA GLU A 149 3.15 -12.89 1.06
C GLU A 149 2.60 -12.99 -0.38
N HIS A 150 1.39 -12.47 -0.62
CA HIS A 150 0.82 -12.41 -1.97
C HIS A 150 1.64 -11.48 -2.87
N MET A 151 2.03 -10.30 -2.39
CA MET A 151 2.88 -9.39 -3.16
C MET A 151 4.21 -10.07 -3.57
N ILE A 152 4.89 -10.75 -2.63
CA ILE A 152 6.12 -11.52 -2.93
C ILE A 152 5.84 -12.58 -4.00
N SER A 153 4.71 -13.27 -3.90
CA SER A 153 4.35 -14.32 -4.87
C SER A 153 4.13 -13.79 -6.29
N HIS A 154 3.84 -12.50 -6.46
CA HIS A 154 3.62 -11.85 -7.75
C HIS A 154 4.83 -11.06 -8.26
N ALA A 155 5.89 -10.88 -7.45
CA ALA A 155 7.05 -10.08 -7.82
C ALA A 155 8.15 -10.88 -8.52
N ASN A 156 8.81 -10.27 -9.50
CA ASN A 156 10.01 -10.81 -10.17
C ASN A 156 11.30 -10.15 -9.66
N LYS A 157 11.29 -8.84 -9.39
CA LYS A 157 12.42 -8.07 -8.87
C LYS A 157 12.27 -7.81 -7.38
N GLY A 158 11.06 -7.48 -6.92
CA GLY A 158 10.83 -7.25 -5.51
C GLY A 158 9.50 -6.60 -5.17
N ILE A 159 9.33 -6.35 -3.87
CA ILE A 159 8.19 -5.60 -3.36
C ILE A 159 8.67 -4.34 -2.64
N ILE A 160 7.82 -3.31 -2.67
CA ILE A 160 8.08 -2.03 -2.00
C ILE A 160 6.84 -1.69 -1.20
N PHE A 161 7.01 -1.36 0.07
CA PHE A 161 5.89 -0.90 0.88
C PHE A 161 6.35 0.00 2.02
N ASN A 162 5.44 0.83 2.55
CA ASN A 162 5.69 1.64 3.73
C ASN A 162 4.79 1.23 4.90
N MET A 163 5.26 1.54 6.10
CA MET A 163 4.54 1.33 7.36
C MET A 163 4.80 2.51 8.30
N LEU A 164 3.83 2.81 9.16
CA LEU A 164 4.06 3.75 10.25
C LEU A 164 5.09 3.18 11.24
N GLN A 165 6.00 4.04 11.68
CA GLN A 165 7.08 3.67 12.60
C GLN A 165 6.64 3.77 14.05
N ALA A 166 6.86 2.71 14.81
CA ALA A 166 6.59 2.68 16.25
C ALA A 166 7.76 3.29 17.07
N PRO A 167 7.49 4.02 18.16
CA PRO A 167 6.15 4.30 18.69
C PRO A 167 5.43 5.41 17.90
N TYR A 168 4.14 5.22 17.64
CA TYR A 168 3.31 6.20 16.92
C TYR A 168 2.26 6.81 17.87
N PRO A 169 2.08 8.14 17.89
CA PRO A 169 1.29 8.81 18.91
C PRO A 169 -0.22 8.55 18.84
N ASP A 170 -0.74 8.25 17.65
CA ASP A 170 -2.17 8.00 17.45
C ASP A 170 -2.47 6.50 17.47
N SER A 171 -3.17 6.07 18.52
CA SER A 171 -3.58 4.67 18.70
C SER A 171 -4.66 4.18 17.71
N ASN A 172 -5.16 5.04 16.84
CA ASN A 172 -6.09 4.64 15.77
C ASN A 172 -5.37 3.98 14.59
N TYR A 173 -4.06 4.14 14.52
CA TYR A 173 -3.22 3.52 13.49
C TYR A 173 -2.39 2.37 14.07
N VAL A 174 -2.00 1.45 13.21
CA VAL A 174 -1.04 0.40 13.53
C VAL A 174 0.34 0.85 13.08
N ALA A 175 1.31 0.72 13.97
CA ALA A 175 2.70 1.06 13.70
C ALA A 175 3.62 -0.11 14.07
N TYR A 176 4.75 -0.19 13.38
CA TYR A 176 5.65 -1.31 13.45
C TYR A 176 7.08 -0.86 13.77
N TYR A 177 7.86 -1.74 14.39
CA TYR A 177 9.30 -1.53 14.56
C TYR A 177 10.05 -2.04 13.33
N PRO A 178 10.86 -1.23 12.65
CA PRO A 178 11.57 -1.61 11.41
C PRO A 178 12.34 -2.92 11.53
N GLU A 179 13.09 -3.11 12.62
CA GLU A 179 13.87 -4.33 12.84
C GLU A 179 13.02 -5.60 13.03
N GLN A 180 11.82 -5.46 13.59
CA GLN A 180 10.89 -6.60 13.69
C GLN A 180 10.35 -6.99 12.33
N ILE A 181 10.00 -6.01 11.48
CA ILE A 181 9.57 -6.26 10.10
C ILE A 181 10.69 -6.93 9.30
N LYS A 182 11.91 -6.41 9.37
CA LYS A 182 13.08 -7.00 8.72
C LYS A 182 13.31 -8.45 9.14
N HIS A 183 13.24 -8.73 10.44
CA HIS A 183 13.39 -10.09 10.98
C HIS A 183 12.30 -11.04 10.45
N LYS A 184 11.06 -10.59 10.38
CA LYS A 184 9.95 -11.40 9.87
C LYS A 184 10.05 -11.66 8.36
N LEU A 185 10.50 -10.68 7.60
CA LEU A 185 10.72 -10.82 6.16
C LEU A 185 11.89 -11.75 5.83
N SER A 186 12.89 -11.87 6.71
CA SER A 186 14.04 -12.75 6.47
C SER A 186 13.70 -14.24 6.38
N ARG A 187 12.46 -14.64 6.69
CA ARG A 187 11.95 -16.00 6.50
C ARG A 187 11.62 -16.37 5.05
N PHE A 188 11.45 -15.36 4.18
CA PHE A 188 11.20 -15.56 2.76
C PHE A 188 12.51 -15.58 1.99
N ASP A 189 12.54 -16.30 0.88
CA ASP A 189 13.69 -16.26 -0.03
C ASP A 189 13.84 -14.84 -0.59
N HIS A 190 15.05 -14.30 -0.47
CA HIS A 190 15.36 -12.93 -0.87
C HIS A 190 16.84 -12.77 -1.18
N SER A 191 17.16 -11.82 -2.05
CA SER A 191 18.54 -11.41 -2.31
C SER A 191 18.98 -10.27 -1.38
N LYS A 192 18.06 -9.36 -1.02
CA LYS A 192 18.33 -8.20 -0.15
C LYS A 192 17.05 -7.71 0.53
N ILE A 193 17.17 -7.25 1.78
CA ILE A 193 16.14 -6.45 2.47
C ILE A 193 16.76 -5.14 2.91
N GLU A 194 16.19 -4.04 2.48
CA GLU A 194 16.60 -2.69 2.85
C GLU A 194 15.44 -1.96 3.52
N ILE A 195 15.73 -1.25 4.61
CA ILE A 195 14.76 -0.40 5.29
C ILE A 195 15.27 1.04 5.22
N VAL A 196 14.42 1.93 4.73
CA VAL A 196 14.69 3.36 4.61
C VAL A 196 13.88 4.09 5.65
N GLU A 197 14.57 4.71 6.60
CA GLU A 197 14.01 5.48 7.72
C GLU A 197 14.37 6.97 7.58
N ASN A 198 13.84 7.79 8.48
CA ASN A 198 14.24 9.20 8.66
C ASN A 198 14.01 10.10 7.41
N TYR A 199 13.06 9.76 6.56
CA TYR A 199 12.69 10.60 5.41
C TYR A 199 11.40 11.38 5.61
N MET A 200 10.56 10.95 6.56
CA MET A 200 9.32 11.63 6.93
C MET A 200 9.51 12.54 8.13
N PRO A 201 8.76 13.65 8.24
CA PRO A 201 8.76 14.47 9.43
C PRO A 201 8.46 13.63 10.69
N LYS A 202 9.26 13.83 11.76
CA LYS A 202 9.12 13.13 13.06
C LYS A 202 9.33 11.61 12.97
N ASP A 203 10.05 11.14 11.97
CA ASP A 203 10.33 9.70 11.75
C ASP A 203 9.03 8.86 11.76
N ALA A 204 7.97 9.41 11.16
CA ALA A 204 6.63 8.83 11.25
C ALA A 204 6.46 7.54 10.46
N GLU A 205 7.31 7.30 9.46
CA GLU A 205 7.24 6.14 8.55
C GLU A 205 8.62 5.59 8.21
N PHE A 206 8.61 4.35 7.76
CA PHE A 206 9.74 3.73 7.06
C PHE A 206 9.24 3.01 5.80
N THR A 207 10.13 2.90 4.81
CA THR A 207 9.88 2.15 3.58
C THR A 207 10.76 0.90 3.55
N VAL A 208 10.19 -0.20 3.10
CA VAL A 208 10.86 -1.49 2.93
C VAL A 208 11.05 -1.78 1.44
N TYR A 209 12.27 -2.10 1.04
CA TYR A 209 12.59 -2.72 -0.23
C TYR A 209 12.99 -4.17 0.02
N PHE A 210 12.20 -5.07 -0.51
CA PHE A 210 12.48 -6.50 -0.44
C PHE A 210 12.71 -7.00 -1.87
N TYR A 211 13.92 -7.45 -2.15
CA TYR A 211 14.34 -7.94 -3.46
C TYR A 211 14.31 -9.46 -3.48
N VAL A 212 13.60 -10.06 -4.46
CA VAL A 212 13.54 -11.52 -4.67
C VAL A 212 14.76 -12.05 -5.40
#